data_e515279fe2be1e2dd3701ce9af2061f3
#
_entry.id   e515279fe2be1e2dd3701ce9af2061f3
#
_cell.length_a   1.000
_cell.length_b   1.000
_cell.length_c   1.000
_cell.angle_alpha   90.00
_cell.angle_beta   90.00
_cell.angle_gamma   90.00
#
_symmetry.space_group_name_H-M   'P 1'
#
loop_
_entity.id
_entity.type
_entity.pdbx_description
1 polymer ?
#
loop_
_entity_poly.entity_id
_entity_poly.type
_entity_poly.pdbx_seq_one_letter_code
_entity_poly.pdbx_strand_id
1 'polypeptide(L)'
;MEKIVAVVICGLVALSAAGRSAAATNRDDLLRSASHLSGLPVRRVVPEEVLASPRYDGALLQATYREYPRLLRSIDTALYARLGLMPRSLQAQLVPDARVSRAWYDPAARRLLLRRTPTAQRTRVVNELVRALVDQNFNLRRITGLRVRDRDRALAARSIVDGTAALASGVTASPVQGPPLERFLQFESGLGPGKALAKELRYLGGSRALASALRLFPQTTEQLLHIDKFLERERALPVRLPTRIGDWKLSASETFGELDVRSLLRAFSVPNAVPTAAGWGGGRVGLYVSPTGQTTAVLALRWDTIDDAVEWRDAVTRYVGAAFPGATARDCPPLDRCWSSTWDVASGVLGTTSVFASGRASDTIAAALFTQK
;
A
#
# COMPACT_ATOMS: atom_id res chain seq x y z
N MET A 1 12.78 17.36 24.02
CA MET A 1 13.51 16.62 22.97
C MET A 1 12.55 15.59 22.39
N GLU A 2 11.91 15.94 21.27
CA GLU A 2 11.00 15.03 20.57
C GLU A 2 11.80 13.88 19.97
N LYS A 3 11.45 12.66 20.35
CA LYS A 3 12.05 11.46 19.76
C LYS A 3 11.50 11.31 18.34
N ILE A 4 12.33 11.59 17.36
CA ILE A 4 12.04 11.28 15.95
C ILE A 4 12.29 9.78 15.79
N VAL A 5 11.22 9.01 15.61
CA VAL A 5 11.32 7.61 15.22
C VAL A 5 11.20 7.58 13.69
N ALA A 6 12.29 7.22 13.02
CA ALA A 6 12.27 6.94 11.60
C ALA A 6 11.52 5.62 11.40
N VAL A 7 10.26 5.69 11.00
CA VAL A 7 9.51 4.51 10.58
C VAL A 7 9.89 4.22 9.13
N VAL A 8 10.55 3.09 8.99
CA VAL A 8 11.07 2.62 7.71
C VAL A 8 9.93 2.00 6.91
N ILE A 9 9.59 2.62 5.79
CA ILE A 9 8.69 1.98 4.81
C ILE A 9 9.50 0.86 4.15
N CYS A 10 9.46 -0.33 4.75
CA CYS A 10 9.99 -1.54 4.14
C CYS A 10 9.04 -2.03 3.04
N GLY A 11 8.95 -1.30 1.92
CA GLY A 11 8.50 -1.84 0.65
C GLY A 11 9.56 -2.71 -0.02
N LEU A 12 10.68 -2.93 0.65
CA LEU A 12 11.79 -3.78 0.25
C LEU A 12 11.86 -4.98 1.19
N VAL A 13 11.46 -6.11 0.66
CA VAL A 13 11.50 -7.42 1.31
C VAL A 13 12.90 -7.71 1.86
N ALA A 14 13.06 -7.77 3.18
CA ALA A 14 14.28 -8.30 3.79
C ALA A 14 14.26 -9.83 3.65
N LEU A 15 15.24 -10.38 2.94
CA LEU A 15 15.40 -11.82 2.74
C LEU A 15 16.50 -12.33 3.67
N SER A 16 16.16 -13.32 4.48
CA SER A 16 17.16 -14.20 5.08
C SER A 16 17.66 -15.16 3.99
N ALA A 17 18.89 -15.03 3.55
CA ALA A 17 19.55 -15.97 2.65
C ALA A 17 20.79 -16.54 3.31
N ALA A 18 20.79 -17.84 3.53
CA ALA A 18 21.97 -18.62 3.84
C ALA A 18 22.99 -18.48 2.70
N GLY A 19 24.23 -18.09 3.05
CA GLY A 19 25.28 -17.77 2.10
C GLY A 19 25.72 -18.96 1.23
N ARG A 20 25.85 -18.68 -0.06
CA ARG A 20 26.75 -19.40 -0.96
C ARG A 20 27.60 -18.37 -1.72
N SER A 21 28.90 -18.50 -1.65
CA SER A 21 29.88 -17.76 -2.45
C SER A 21 29.52 -17.92 -3.94
N ALA A 22 29.11 -16.82 -4.59
CA ALA A 22 28.86 -16.81 -6.02
C ALA A 22 30.10 -16.20 -6.71
N ALA A 23 30.73 -17.01 -7.55
CA ALA A 23 31.67 -16.53 -8.57
C ALA A 23 31.00 -15.40 -9.38
N ALA A 24 31.76 -14.44 -9.88
CA ALA A 24 31.29 -13.32 -10.69
C ALA A 24 30.47 -13.87 -11.87
N THR A 25 29.16 -13.88 -11.72
CA THR A 25 28.25 -14.37 -12.76
C THR A 25 28.15 -13.30 -13.82
N ASN A 26 28.38 -13.68 -15.09
CA ASN A 26 28.30 -12.76 -16.22
C ASN A 26 26.91 -12.09 -16.24
N ARG A 27 26.85 -10.77 -16.35
CA ARG A 27 25.62 -9.95 -16.31
C ARG A 27 24.65 -10.32 -17.41
N ASP A 28 25.16 -10.68 -18.58
CA ASP A 28 24.34 -11.15 -19.70
C ASP A 28 23.60 -12.44 -19.33
N ASP A 29 24.22 -13.30 -18.49
CA ASP A 29 23.57 -14.51 -17.99
C ASP A 29 22.44 -14.17 -17.00
N LEU A 30 22.60 -13.15 -16.17
CA LEU A 30 21.54 -12.69 -15.28
C LEU A 30 20.38 -12.09 -16.05
N LEU A 31 20.63 -11.30 -17.09
CA LEU A 31 19.59 -10.72 -17.93
C LEU A 31 18.87 -11.82 -18.75
N ARG A 32 19.62 -12.80 -19.29
CA ARG A 32 19.03 -13.98 -19.94
C ARG A 32 18.19 -14.79 -18.95
N SER A 33 18.68 -15.01 -17.74
CA SER A 33 17.93 -15.69 -16.68
C SER A 33 16.65 -14.95 -16.33
N ALA A 34 16.69 -13.62 -16.16
CA ALA A 34 15.52 -12.80 -15.91
C ALA A 34 14.48 -12.89 -17.04
N SER A 35 14.94 -12.87 -18.30
CA SER A 35 14.09 -13.04 -19.49
C SER A 35 13.43 -14.41 -19.53
N HIS A 36 14.21 -15.47 -19.34
CA HIS A 36 13.70 -16.85 -19.33
C HIS A 36 12.68 -17.07 -18.21
N LEU A 37 12.99 -16.65 -16.97
CA LEU A 37 12.15 -16.85 -15.81
C LEU A 37 10.85 -16.03 -15.86
N SER A 38 10.90 -14.83 -16.41
CA SER A 38 9.72 -13.95 -16.55
C SER A 38 8.90 -14.21 -17.82
N GLY A 39 9.51 -14.80 -18.84
CA GLY A 39 8.94 -14.93 -20.18
C GLY A 39 8.90 -13.61 -20.95
N LEU A 40 9.59 -12.56 -20.48
CA LEU A 40 9.63 -11.25 -21.11
C LEU A 40 10.88 -11.10 -21.99
N PRO A 41 10.74 -10.69 -23.28
CA PRO A 41 11.90 -10.52 -24.14
C PRO A 41 12.75 -9.33 -23.73
N VAL A 42 14.07 -9.48 -23.87
CA VAL A 42 15.02 -8.38 -23.76
C VAL A 42 14.89 -7.51 -25.01
N ARG A 43 14.55 -6.23 -24.84
CA ARG A 43 14.44 -5.24 -25.93
C ARG A 43 15.71 -4.40 -26.08
N ARG A 44 16.44 -4.22 -24.99
CA ARG A 44 17.66 -3.44 -24.91
C ARG A 44 18.50 -3.84 -23.70
N VAL A 45 19.79 -3.52 -23.74
CA VAL A 45 20.65 -3.64 -22.57
C VAL A 45 20.13 -2.76 -21.44
N VAL A 46 20.23 -3.24 -20.21
CA VAL A 46 19.92 -2.46 -19.00
C VAL A 46 21.21 -1.77 -18.53
N PRO A 47 21.31 -0.44 -18.63
CA PRO A 47 22.46 0.28 -18.09
C PRO A 47 22.59 0.05 -16.58
N GLU A 48 23.80 -0.12 -16.10
CA GLU A 48 24.08 -0.38 -14.71
C GLU A 48 25.04 0.64 -14.12
N GLU A 49 24.84 0.95 -12.85
CA GLU A 49 25.74 1.81 -12.08
C GLU A 49 26.02 1.19 -10.73
N VAL A 50 27.29 0.93 -10.43
CA VAL A 50 27.74 0.39 -9.13
C VAL A 50 28.16 1.54 -8.23
N LEU A 51 27.42 1.76 -7.16
CA LEU A 51 27.59 2.88 -6.26
C LEU A 51 28.11 2.45 -4.88
N ALA A 52 29.01 3.24 -4.29
CA ALA A 52 29.31 3.14 -2.87
C ALA A 52 28.06 3.40 -2.02
N SER A 53 28.00 2.81 -0.82
CA SER A 53 26.79 2.85 0.01
C SER A 53 26.17 4.24 0.19
N PRO A 54 26.91 5.32 0.53
CA PRO A 54 26.31 6.62 0.72
C PRO A 54 25.66 7.19 -0.58
N ARG A 55 26.28 6.96 -1.74
CA ARG A 55 25.75 7.40 -3.04
C ARG A 55 24.54 6.57 -3.46
N TYR A 56 24.58 5.26 -3.19
CA TYR A 56 23.44 4.38 -3.46
C TYR A 56 22.23 4.77 -2.62
N ASP A 57 22.42 4.99 -1.32
CA ASP A 57 21.35 5.41 -0.40
C ASP A 57 20.76 6.75 -0.81
N GLY A 58 21.60 7.72 -1.18
CA GLY A 58 21.17 9.02 -1.69
C GLY A 58 20.33 8.92 -2.98
N ALA A 59 20.77 8.09 -3.93
CA ALA A 59 20.06 7.89 -5.19
C ALA A 59 18.69 7.22 -4.97
N LEU A 60 18.63 6.18 -4.13
CA LEU A 60 17.38 5.51 -3.78
C LEU A 60 16.42 6.46 -3.06
N LEU A 61 16.92 7.26 -2.13
CA LEU A 61 16.12 8.22 -1.38
C LEU A 61 15.55 9.32 -2.30
N GLN A 62 16.36 9.87 -3.20
CA GLN A 62 15.91 10.84 -4.19
C GLN A 62 14.80 10.28 -5.10
N ALA A 63 14.97 9.04 -5.56
CA ALA A 63 13.95 8.41 -6.38
C ALA A 63 12.64 8.20 -5.62
N THR A 64 12.73 7.76 -4.37
CA THR A 64 11.55 7.63 -3.51
C THR A 64 10.86 8.97 -3.32
N TYR A 65 11.59 10.05 -3.08
CA TYR A 65 11.00 11.37 -2.88
C TYR A 65 10.36 11.94 -4.15
N ARG A 66 10.79 11.53 -5.34
CA ARG A 66 10.10 11.86 -6.60
C ARG A 66 8.73 11.21 -6.69
N GLU A 67 8.62 9.94 -6.28
CA GLU A 67 7.36 9.18 -6.33
C GLU A 67 6.44 9.47 -5.13
N TYR A 68 7.03 9.83 -3.99
CA TYR A 68 6.35 10.09 -2.73
C TYR A 68 6.78 11.43 -2.14
N PRO A 69 6.24 12.55 -2.68
CA PRO A 69 6.60 13.91 -2.28
C PRO A 69 6.33 14.21 -0.80
N ARG A 70 6.99 15.22 -0.25
CA ARG A 70 6.86 15.62 1.16
C ARG A 70 5.40 15.86 1.58
N LEU A 71 4.61 16.49 0.70
CA LEU A 71 3.20 16.74 0.99
C LEU A 71 2.41 15.44 1.22
N LEU A 72 2.55 14.45 0.35
CA LEU A 72 1.88 13.16 0.54
C LEU A 72 2.34 12.47 1.82
N ARG A 73 3.65 12.51 2.12
CA ARG A 73 4.18 11.93 3.36
C ARG A 73 3.59 12.58 4.60
N SER A 74 3.41 13.91 4.60
CA SER A 74 2.80 14.62 5.74
C SER A 74 1.32 14.29 5.89
N ILE A 75 0.59 14.14 4.79
CA ILE A 75 -0.81 13.71 4.78
C ILE A 75 -0.94 12.29 5.34
N ASP A 76 -0.15 11.35 4.80
CA ASP A 76 -0.17 9.96 5.26
C ASP A 76 0.21 9.85 6.74
N THR A 77 1.21 10.63 7.19
CA THR A 77 1.57 10.69 8.62
C THR A 77 0.39 11.12 9.48
N ALA A 78 -0.33 12.16 9.07
CA ALA A 78 -1.52 12.62 9.78
C ALA A 78 -2.64 11.57 9.77
N LEU A 79 -2.89 10.93 8.65
CA LEU A 79 -3.89 9.87 8.51
C LEU A 79 -3.53 8.65 9.38
N TYR A 80 -2.29 8.17 9.31
CA TYR A 80 -1.85 7.00 10.10
C TYR A 80 -1.92 7.24 11.61
N ALA A 81 -1.61 8.47 12.06
CA ALA A 81 -1.80 8.82 13.45
C ALA A 81 -3.29 8.79 13.86
N ARG A 82 -4.19 9.28 12.98
CA ARG A 82 -5.64 9.25 13.24
C ARG A 82 -6.24 7.85 13.13
N LEU A 83 -5.67 6.97 12.32
CA LEU A 83 -6.03 5.56 12.26
C LEU A 83 -5.39 4.71 13.38
N GLY A 84 -4.75 5.33 14.38
CA GLY A 84 -4.13 4.62 15.50
C GLY A 84 -2.91 3.78 15.15
N LEU A 85 -2.42 3.86 13.90
CA LEU A 85 -1.26 3.09 13.44
C LEU A 85 0.06 3.55 14.08
N MET A 86 0.10 4.78 14.58
CA MET A 86 1.27 5.36 15.23
C MET A 86 0.88 6.30 16.38
N PRO A 87 1.74 6.44 17.41
CA PRO A 87 1.53 7.41 18.48
C PRO A 87 1.47 8.87 17.96
N ARG A 88 0.68 9.71 18.63
CA ARG A 88 0.51 11.12 18.27
C ARG A 88 1.79 11.95 18.31
N SER A 89 2.67 11.61 19.24
CA SER A 89 3.92 12.34 19.49
C SER A 89 5.02 12.04 18.48
N LEU A 90 4.78 11.09 17.55
CA LEU A 90 5.75 10.69 16.56
C LEU A 90 5.46 11.40 15.23
N GLN A 91 6.35 12.32 14.86
CA GLN A 91 6.50 12.70 13.47
C GLN A 91 7.24 11.57 12.76
N ALA A 92 6.48 10.62 12.18
CA ALA A 92 7.08 9.57 11.38
C ALA A 92 7.62 10.18 10.08
N GLN A 93 8.92 10.11 9.90
CA GLN A 93 9.47 10.24 8.56
C GLN A 93 9.30 8.88 7.87
N LEU A 94 8.27 8.77 7.04
CA LEU A 94 8.05 7.62 6.19
C LEU A 94 9.15 7.61 5.11
N VAL A 95 10.27 6.99 5.42
CA VAL A 95 11.45 6.92 4.53
C VAL A 95 11.77 5.45 4.25
N PRO A 96 12.03 5.07 3.00
CA PRO A 96 12.46 3.71 2.71
C PRO A 96 13.80 3.42 3.37
N ASP A 97 13.94 2.22 3.94
CA ASP A 97 15.25 1.78 4.43
C ASP A 97 16.15 1.37 3.26
N ALA A 98 16.90 2.35 2.79
CA ALA A 98 17.88 2.13 1.74
C ALA A 98 18.96 1.09 2.14
N ARG A 99 19.19 0.86 3.45
CA ARG A 99 20.26 0.01 3.95
C ARG A 99 20.08 -1.47 3.60
N VAL A 100 18.83 -1.93 3.46
CA VAL A 100 18.53 -3.32 3.11
C VAL A 100 18.52 -3.59 1.62
N SER A 101 18.40 -2.55 0.78
CA SER A 101 18.45 -2.69 -0.67
C SER A 101 19.89 -2.90 -1.16
N ARG A 102 20.08 -3.86 -2.06
CA ARG A 102 21.36 -4.18 -2.69
C ARG A 102 21.37 -3.91 -4.19
N ALA A 103 20.20 -3.93 -4.79
CA ALA A 103 19.96 -3.62 -6.17
C ALA A 103 18.62 -2.90 -6.27
N TRP A 104 18.49 -1.97 -7.20
CA TRP A 104 17.25 -1.27 -7.46
C TRP A 104 17.20 -0.75 -8.89
N TYR A 105 16.12 -1.06 -9.61
CA TYR A 105 15.86 -0.53 -10.94
C TYR A 105 15.15 0.82 -10.85
N ASP A 106 15.75 1.86 -11.40
CA ASP A 106 15.14 3.19 -11.56
C ASP A 106 14.39 3.29 -12.92
N PRO A 107 13.07 3.21 -12.93
CA PRO A 107 12.30 3.32 -14.17
C PRO A 107 12.36 4.71 -14.79
N ALA A 108 12.60 5.76 -13.99
CA ALA A 108 12.74 7.13 -14.49
C ALA A 108 14.06 7.31 -15.25
N ALA A 109 15.15 6.81 -14.72
CA ALA A 109 16.47 6.83 -15.36
C ALA A 109 16.71 5.61 -16.28
N ARG A 110 15.86 4.57 -16.21
CA ARG A 110 15.96 3.31 -16.95
C ARG A 110 17.30 2.62 -16.75
N ARG A 111 17.79 2.61 -15.51
CA ARG A 111 19.06 2.00 -15.13
C ARG A 111 18.92 1.16 -13.87
N LEU A 112 19.80 0.18 -13.75
CA LEU A 112 19.96 -0.65 -12.56
C LEU A 112 21.04 -0.04 -11.67
N LEU A 113 20.69 0.31 -10.44
CA LEU A 113 21.63 0.72 -9.42
C LEU A 113 22.01 -0.49 -8.59
N LEU A 114 23.30 -0.70 -8.41
CA LEU A 114 23.87 -1.76 -7.59
C LEU A 114 24.70 -1.14 -6.45
N ARG A 115 24.44 -1.61 -5.24
CA ARG A 115 25.28 -1.25 -4.11
C ARG A 115 26.61 -2.00 -4.21
N ARG A 116 27.73 -1.30 -4.08
CA ARG A 116 29.06 -1.92 -3.98
C ARG A 116 29.17 -2.68 -2.67
N THR A 117 29.00 -4.00 -2.73
CA THR A 117 29.09 -4.92 -1.61
C THR A 117 29.83 -6.18 -2.07
N PRO A 118 30.55 -6.91 -1.14
CA PRO A 118 31.22 -8.15 -1.50
C PRO A 118 30.30 -9.25 -2.03
N THR A 119 29.02 -9.20 -1.71
CA THR A 119 28.03 -10.22 -2.07
C THR A 119 26.78 -9.58 -2.69
N ALA A 120 26.79 -9.42 -4.01
CA ALA A 120 25.55 -9.15 -4.75
C ALA A 120 24.68 -10.43 -4.75
N GLN A 121 23.52 -10.38 -4.08
CA GLN A 121 22.59 -11.51 -4.08
C GLN A 121 21.99 -11.66 -5.49
N ARG A 122 22.37 -12.72 -6.20
CA ARG A 122 21.88 -13.04 -7.57
C ARG A 122 20.35 -12.87 -7.70
N THR A 123 19.60 -13.40 -6.75
CA THR A 123 18.14 -13.35 -6.71
C THR A 123 17.60 -11.91 -6.73
N ARG A 124 18.24 -10.99 -6.00
CA ARG A 124 17.80 -9.58 -5.97
C ARG A 124 18.12 -8.86 -7.27
N VAL A 125 19.28 -9.12 -7.86
CA VAL A 125 19.64 -8.55 -9.16
C VAL A 125 18.69 -9.05 -10.23
N VAL A 126 18.39 -10.35 -10.25
CA VAL A 126 17.38 -10.94 -11.17
C VAL A 126 16.00 -10.30 -10.96
N ASN A 127 15.58 -10.08 -9.72
CA ASN A 127 14.32 -9.39 -9.41
C ASN A 127 14.26 -8.01 -10.08
N GLU A 128 15.28 -7.20 -9.91
CA GLU A 128 15.35 -5.86 -10.48
C GLU A 128 15.50 -5.87 -12.00
N LEU A 129 16.20 -6.86 -12.56
CA LEU A 129 16.27 -7.05 -14.00
C LEU A 129 14.89 -7.44 -14.59
N VAL A 130 14.09 -8.26 -13.91
CA VAL A 130 12.71 -8.52 -14.33
C VAL A 130 11.89 -7.23 -14.33
N ARG A 131 12.02 -6.37 -13.32
CA ARG A 131 11.37 -5.04 -13.33
C ARG A 131 11.82 -4.19 -14.52
N ALA A 132 13.12 -4.23 -14.86
CA ALA A 132 13.63 -3.57 -16.06
C ALA A 132 13.02 -4.15 -17.35
N LEU A 133 12.85 -5.48 -17.44
CA LEU A 133 12.17 -6.11 -18.58
C LEU A 133 10.70 -5.73 -18.64
N VAL A 134 10.00 -5.62 -17.50
CA VAL A 134 8.62 -5.10 -17.46
C VAL A 134 8.59 -3.67 -18.00
N ASP A 135 9.53 -2.81 -17.58
CA ASP A 135 9.60 -1.42 -18.11
C ASP A 135 9.87 -1.38 -19.61
N GLN A 136 10.77 -2.22 -20.11
CA GLN A 136 11.08 -2.29 -21.53
C GLN A 136 9.88 -2.69 -22.40
N ASN A 137 9.02 -3.55 -21.89
CA ASN A 137 7.89 -4.11 -22.62
C ASN A 137 6.57 -3.37 -22.39
N PHE A 138 6.41 -2.72 -21.24
CA PHE A 138 5.12 -2.14 -20.83
C PHE A 138 5.20 -0.69 -20.36
N ASN A 139 6.39 -0.09 -20.31
CA ASN A 139 6.63 1.31 -19.94
C ASN A 139 6.10 1.68 -18.53
N LEU A 140 6.90 1.41 -17.50
CA LEU A 140 6.54 1.68 -16.10
C LEU A 140 6.34 3.19 -15.79
N ARG A 141 6.76 4.10 -16.66
CA ARG A 141 6.45 5.52 -16.50
C ARG A 141 4.95 5.81 -16.49
N ARG A 142 4.13 4.90 -17.04
CA ARG A 142 2.65 4.99 -17.02
C ARG A 142 2.08 4.90 -15.61
N ILE A 143 2.79 4.26 -14.67
CA ILE A 143 2.38 4.18 -13.26
C ILE A 143 3.07 5.22 -12.39
N THR A 144 4.08 5.93 -12.91
CA THR A 144 4.72 7.05 -12.23
C THR A 144 3.69 8.19 -12.07
N GLY A 145 3.57 8.71 -10.86
CA GLY A 145 2.62 9.77 -10.54
C GLY A 145 1.16 9.31 -10.34
N LEU A 146 0.85 8.00 -10.51
CA LEU A 146 -0.47 7.49 -10.14
C LEU A 146 -0.75 7.69 -8.64
N ARG A 147 0.26 7.57 -7.78
CA ARG A 147 0.14 7.74 -6.32
C ARG A 147 -0.48 9.08 -5.92
N VAL A 148 -0.21 10.14 -6.69
CA VAL A 148 -0.76 11.49 -6.46
C VAL A 148 -2.24 11.59 -6.85
N ARG A 149 -2.70 10.77 -7.80
CA ARG A 149 -4.04 10.84 -8.37
C ARG A 149 -4.98 9.79 -7.79
N ASP A 150 -4.46 8.60 -7.59
CA ASP A 150 -5.23 7.44 -7.15
C ASP A 150 -4.27 6.45 -6.47
N ARG A 151 -4.32 6.42 -5.13
CA ARG A 151 -3.44 5.59 -4.30
C ARG A 151 -3.68 4.12 -4.53
N ASP A 152 -4.93 3.69 -4.56
CA ASP A 152 -5.30 2.28 -4.71
C ASP A 152 -4.86 1.72 -6.07
N ARG A 153 -5.12 2.46 -7.13
CA ARG A 153 -4.66 2.09 -8.48
C ARG A 153 -3.13 2.04 -8.59
N ALA A 154 -2.43 2.99 -7.95
CA ALA A 154 -0.97 3.00 -7.94
C ALA A 154 -0.43 1.76 -7.22
N LEU A 155 -1.05 1.39 -6.11
CA LEU A 155 -0.68 0.23 -5.32
C LEU A 155 -0.93 -1.07 -6.11
N ALA A 156 -2.10 -1.22 -6.71
CA ALA A 156 -2.45 -2.38 -7.52
C ALA A 156 -1.49 -2.57 -8.72
N ALA A 157 -1.22 -1.49 -9.47
CA ALA A 157 -0.32 -1.53 -10.61
C ALA A 157 1.14 -1.85 -10.21
N ARG A 158 1.60 -1.31 -9.09
CA ARG A 158 2.95 -1.59 -8.57
C ARG A 158 3.05 -3.03 -8.09
N SER A 159 2.03 -3.51 -7.37
CA SER A 159 2.01 -4.85 -6.80
C SER A 159 2.10 -5.96 -7.85
N ILE A 160 1.42 -5.84 -9.00
CA ILE A 160 1.53 -6.84 -10.06
C ILE A 160 2.92 -6.83 -10.72
N VAL A 161 3.57 -5.68 -10.84
CA VAL A 161 4.95 -5.57 -11.33
C VAL A 161 5.92 -6.24 -10.37
N ASP A 162 5.85 -5.88 -9.09
CA ASP A 162 6.70 -6.43 -8.04
C ASP A 162 6.45 -7.93 -7.83
N GLY A 163 5.19 -8.34 -7.89
CA GLY A 163 4.78 -9.74 -7.84
C GLY A 163 5.29 -10.57 -9.01
N THR A 164 5.28 -10.01 -10.22
CA THR A 164 5.86 -10.66 -11.41
C THR A 164 7.36 -10.87 -11.23
N ALA A 165 8.07 -9.85 -10.75
CA ALA A 165 9.50 -9.93 -10.49
C ALA A 165 9.81 -10.95 -9.38
N ALA A 166 9.03 -10.95 -8.30
CA ALA A 166 9.18 -11.89 -7.21
C ALA A 166 8.85 -13.34 -7.60
N LEU A 167 7.85 -13.55 -8.46
CA LEU A 167 7.52 -14.86 -8.98
C LEU A 167 8.67 -15.43 -9.82
N ALA A 168 9.25 -14.63 -10.70
CA ALA A 168 10.36 -15.03 -11.58
C ALA A 168 11.66 -15.27 -10.80
N SER A 169 11.99 -14.41 -9.84
CA SER A 169 13.25 -14.48 -9.10
C SER A 169 13.23 -15.40 -7.88
N GLY A 170 12.05 -15.84 -7.44
CA GLY A 170 11.89 -16.60 -6.19
C GLY A 170 11.92 -15.74 -4.92
N VAL A 171 11.89 -14.42 -5.03
CA VAL A 171 11.81 -13.51 -3.88
C VAL A 171 10.52 -13.76 -3.09
N THR A 172 10.63 -13.76 -1.77
CA THR A 172 9.50 -13.89 -0.84
C THR A 172 9.44 -12.70 0.11
N ALA A 173 8.24 -12.39 0.58
CA ALA A 173 8.06 -11.40 1.63
C ALA A 173 8.67 -11.90 2.96
N SER A 174 9.24 -10.98 3.73
CA SER A 174 9.65 -11.28 5.10
C SER A 174 8.42 -11.51 5.98
N PRO A 175 8.58 -12.28 7.07
CA PRO A 175 7.54 -12.36 8.09
C PRO A 175 7.16 -10.97 8.58
N VAL A 176 5.85 -10.73 8.73
CA VAL A 176 5.35 -9.43 9.19
C VAL A 176 5.57 -9.33 10.70
N GLN A 177 6.27 -8.29 11.12
CA GLN A 177 6.65 -8.04 12.50
C GLN A 177 6.65 -6.52 12.78
N GLY A 178 6.73 -6.16 14.05
CA GLY A 178 6.85 -4.78 14.49
C GLY A 178 5.55 -4.14 14.95
N PRO A 179 5.59 -2.83 15.25
CA PRO A 179 4.43 -2.06 15.68
C PRO A 179 3.37 -1.93 14.55
N PRO A 180 2.14 -1.50 14.87
CA PRO A 180 1.03 -1.48 13.92
C PRO A 180 1.35 -0.80 12.58
N LEU A 181 2.04 0.33 12.57
CA LEU A 181 2.40 1.02 11.33
C LEU A 181 3.33 0.18 10.44
N GLU A 182 4.36 -0.45 11.00
CA GLU A 182 5.26 -1.30 10.24
C GLU A 182 4.52 -2.51 9.67
N ARG A 183 3.65 -3.12 10.47
CA ARG A 183 2.80 -4.24 10.02
C ARG A 183 1.85 -3.81 8.91
N PHE A 184 1.21 -2.65 9.05
CA PHE A 184 0.33 -2.09 8.02
C PHE A 184 1.08 -1.93 6.70
N LEU A 185 2.23 -1.26 6.72
CA LEU A 185 3.04 -0.99 5.52
C LEU A 185 3.58 -2.28 4.88
N GLN A 186 3.93 -3.30 5.70
CA GLN A 186 4.35 -4.60 5.20
C GLN A 186 3.19 -5.33 4.50
N PHE A 187 1.98 -5.31 5.06
CA PHE A 187 0.79 -5.90 4.42
C PHE A 187 0.38 -5.12 3.17
N GLU A 188 0.41 -3.79 3.24
CA GLU A 188 0.09 -2.89 2.13
C GLU A 188 1.10 -2.99 0.97
N SER A 189 2.31 -3.49 1.19
CA SER A 189 3.33 -3.61 0.13
C SER A 189 2.82 -4.31 -1.14
N GLY A 190 1.77 -5.13 -1.01
CA GLY A 190 1.13 -5.81 -2.13
C GLY A 190 1.97 -6.90 -2.80
N LEU A 191 3.20 -7.18 -2.29
CA LEU A 191 4.09 -8.18 -2.90
C LEU A 191 3.47 -9.57 -2.92
N GLY A 192 2.87 -10.01 -1.81
CA GLY A 192 2.19 -11.31 -1.72
C GLY A 192 1.00 -11.41 -2.68
N PRO A 193 0.02 -10.50 -2.61
CA PRO A 193 -1.09 -10.43 -3.56
C PRO A 193 -0.65 -10.33 -5.02
N GLY A 194 0.29 -9.46 -5.34
CA GLY A 194 0.81 -9.33 -6.70
C GLY A 194 1.46 -10.60 -7.22
N LYS A 195 2.22 -11.32 -6.37
CA LYS A 195 2.80 -12.62 -6.72
C LYS A 195 1.73 -13.70 -6.91
N ALA A 196 0.67 -13.69 -6.08
CA ALA A 196 -0.45 -14.61 -6.20
C ALA A 196 -1.19 -14.40 -7.53
N LEU A 197 -1.58 -13.17 -7.86
CA LEU A 197 -2.24 -12.85 -9.12
C LEU A 197 -1.34 -13.20 -10.33
N ALA A 198 -0.05 -12.86 -10.29
CA ALA A 198 0.89 -13.20 -11.36
C ALA A 198 1.01 -14.71 -11.58
N LYS A 199 1.03 -15.51 -10.49
CA LYS A 199 1.06 -16.97 -10.53
C LYS A 199 -0.22 -17.53 -11.14
N GLU A 200 -1.36 -17.03 -10.74
CA GLU A 200 -2.68 -17.48 -11.20
C GLU A 200 -2.89 -17.16 -12.68
N LEU A 201 -2.56 -15.94 -13.11
CA LEU A 201 -2.59 -15.54 -14.53
C LEU A 201 -1.69 -16.44 -15.38
N ARG A 202 -0.50 -16.79 -14.89
CA ARG A 202 0.39 -17.74 -15.60
C ARG A 202 -0.20 -19.14 -15.69
N TYR A 203 -0.91 -19.57 -14.66
CA TYR A 203 -1.61 -20.86 -14.66
C TYR A 203 -2.75 -20.89 -15.68
N LEU A 204 -3.58 -19.84 -15.72
CA LEU A 204 -4.75 -19.77 -16.59
C LEU A 204 -4.41 -19.55 -18.08
N GLY A 205 -3.41 -18.75 -18.42
CA GLY A 205 -3.14 -18.38 -19.80
C GLY A 205 -1.67 -18.11 -20.10
N GLY A 206 -0.77 -18.66 -19.30
CA GLY A 206 0.68 -18.57 -19.51
C GLY A 206 1.21 -17.14 -19.48
N SER A 207 2.32 -16.94 -20.20
CA SER A 207 2.96 -15.63 -20.31
C SER A 207 2.10 -14.58 -21.02
N ARG A 208 1.13 -14.99 -21.85
CA ARG A 208 0.22 -14.06 -22.55
C ARG A 208 -0.76 -13.39 -21.58
N ALA A 209 -1.35 -14.15 -20.67
CA ALA A 209 -2.28 -13.60 -19.66
C ALA A 209 -1.56 -12.63 -18.72
N LEU A 210 -0.36 -13.00 -18.24
CA LEU A 210 0.47 -12.11 -17.43
C LEU A 210 0.89 -10.84 -18.19
N ALA A 211 1.30 -10.96 -19.46
CA ALA A 211 1.62 -9.80 -20.29
C ALA A 211 0.42 -8.88 -20.52
N SER A 212 -0.80 -9.44 -20.63
CA SER A 212 -2.02 -8.65 -20.71
C SER A 212 -2.26 -7.85 -19.42
N ALA A 213 -2.06 -8.47 -18.25
CA ALA A 213 -2.19 -7.79 -16.95
C ALA A 213 -1.15 -6.67 -16.79
N LEU A 214 0.09 -6.87 -17.23
CA LEU A 214 1.14 -5.84 -17.22
C LEU A 214 0.90 -4.73 -18.25
N ARG A 215 0.16 -5.00 -19.32
CA ARG A 215 -0.26 -3.98 -20.30
C ARG A 215 -1.40 -3.10 -19.79
N LEU A 216 -2.37 -3.69 -19.11
CA LEU A 216 -3.60 -3.03 -18.69
C LEU A 216 -3.63 -2.66 -17.21
N PHE A 217 -2.75 -3.18 -16.40
CA PHE A 217 -2.66 -3.10 -14.95
C PHE A 217 -4.02 -3.27 -14.23
N PRO A 218 -4.07 -3.89 -13.06
CA PRO A 218 -5.23 -3.82 -12.18
C PRO A 218 -5.55 -2.37 -11.84
N GLN A 219 -6.82 -2.00 -11.83
CA GLN A 219 -7.27 -0.64 -11.58
C GLN A 219 -7.58 -0.39 -10.09
N THR A 220 -7.77 -1.46 -9.32
CA THR A 220 -8.01 -1.45 -7.87
C THR A 220 -7.20 -2.56 -7.22
N THR A 221 -6.96 -2.43 -5.92
CA THR A 221 -6.37 -3.54 -5.15
C THR A 221 -7.34 -4.70 -4.99
N GLU A 222 -8.63 -4.49 -5.14
CA GLU A 222 -9.64 -5.53 -5.24
C GLU A 222 -9.37 -6.43 -6.47
N GLN A 223 -9.16 -5.84 -7.66
CA GLN A 223 -8.75 -6.61 -8.84
C GLN A 223 -7.40 -7.32 -8.66
N LEU A 224 -6.54 -6.82 -7.78
CA LEU A 224 -5.28 -7.48 -7.44
C LEU A 224 -5.51 -8.71 -6.56
N LEU A 225 -6.52 -8.68 -5.69
CA LEU A 225 -6.83 -9.70 -4.71
C LEU A 225 -7.77 -10.79 -5.25
N HIS A 226 -8.62 -10.43 -6.23
CA HIS A 226 -9.66 -11.27 -6.81
C HIS A 226 -9.49 -11.33 -8.34
N ILE A 227 -9.10 -12.50 -8.84
CA ILE A 227 -8.81 -12.67 -10.26
C ILE A 227 -10.05 -12.55 -11.15
N ASP A 228 -11.20 -12.99 -10.68
CA ASP A 228 -12.50 -12.84 -11.33
C ASP A 228 -12.83 -11.35 -11.57
N LYS A 229 -12.74 -10.53 -10.53
CA LYS A 229 -12.92 -9.08 -10.62
C LYS A 229 -11.89 -8.42 -11.55
N PHE A 230 -10.65 -8.94 -11.61
CA PHE A 230 -9.67 -8.48 -12.59
C PHE A 230 -10.06 -8.85 -14.03
N LEU A 231 -10.51 -10.07 -14.27
CA LEU A 231 -10.89 -10.54 -15.60
C LEU A 231 -12.15 -9.82 -16.12
N GLU A 232 -13.11 -9.57 -15.26
CA GLU A 232 -14.36 -8.85 -15.55
C GLU A 232 -14.17 -7.32 -15.64
N ARG A 233 -12.99 -6.82 -15.22
CA ARG A 233 -12.72 -5.37 -15.17
C ARG A 233 -13.71 -4.62 -14.28
N GLU A 234 -14.11 -5.23 -13.18
CA GLU A 234 -15.00 -4.61 -12.21
C GLU A 234 -14.47 -3.26 -11.75
N ARG A 235 -15.34 -2.28 -11.66
CA ARG A 235 -14.98 -0.92 -11.26
C ARG A 235 -15.40 -0.68 -9.82
N ALA A 236 -14.53 -0.02 -9.06
CA ALA A 236 -14.91 0.43 -7.73
C ALA A 236 -16.14 1.34 -7.75
N LEU A 237 -17.00 1.15 -6.77
CA LEU A 237 -18.15 2.02 -6.53
C LEU A 237 -17.65 3.42 -6.13
N PRO A 238 -18.23 4.48 -6.68
CA PRO A 238 -17.78 5.84 -6.38
C PRO A 238 -18.11 6.21 -4.93
N VAL A 239 -17.09 6.68 -4.20
CA VAL A 239 -17.23 7.27 -2.87
C VAL A 239 -16.75 8.71 -2.93
N ARG A 240 -17.55 9.65 -2.41
CA ARG A 240 -17.21 11.07 -2.36
C ARG A 240 -17.24 11.57 -0.94
N LEU A 241 -16.29 12.44 -0.62
CA LEU A 241 -16.26 13.19 0.62
C LEU A 241 -16.57 14.67 0.29
N PRO A 242 -17.48 15.33 1.01
CA PRO A 242 -17.77 16.74 0.79
C PRO A 242 -16.54 17.60 1.09
N THR A 243 -16.38 18.69 0.37
CA THR A 243 -15.24 19.61 0.58
C THR A 243 -15.32 20.36 1.91
N ARG A 244 -16.51 20.42 2.51
CA ARG A 244 -16.79 21.04 3.83
C ARG A 244 -17.87 20.27 4.59
N ILE A 245 -17.72 20.24 5.92
CA ILE A 245 -18.72 19.78 6.88
C ILE A 245 -18.73 20.82 8.01
N GLY A 246 -19.77 21.67 8.05
CA GLY A 246 -19.75 22.85 8.91
C GLY A 246 -18.51 23.71 8.64
N ASP A 247 -17.75 24.01 9.70
CA ASP A 247 -16.50 24.78 9.59
C ASP A 247 -15.29 23.93 9.21
N TRP A 248 -15.41 22.62 9.16
CA TRP A 248 -14.32 21.71 8.80
C TRP A 248 -14.14 21.66 7.27
N LYS A 249 -12.89 21.80 6.83
CA LYS A 249 -12.51 21.76 5.43
C LYS A 249 -11.74 20.47 5.12
N LEU A 250 -12.12 19.80 4.04
CA LEU A 250 -11.36 18.67 3.51
C LEU A 250 -9.99 19.17 2.99
N SER A 251 -8.94 18.82 3.68
CA SER A 251 -7.56 19.20 3.33
C SER A 251 -6.93 18.24 2.33
N ALA A 252 -7.23 16.95 2.47
CA ALA A 252 -6.73 15.92 1.58
C ALA A 252 -7.72 14.75 1.52
N SER A 253 -7.78 14.06 0.40
CA SER A 253 -8.52 12.80 0.31
C SER A 253 -7.90 11.88 -0.74
N GLU A 254 -7.92 10.58 -0.44
CA GLU A 254 -7.36 9.52 -1.28
C GLU A 254 -8.31 8.33 -1.36
N THR A 255 -8.15 7.51 -2.40
CA THR A 255 -8.79 6.20 -2.48
C THR A 255 -8.25 5.31 -1.36
N PHE A 256 -9.10 4.57 -0.68
CA PHE A 256 -8.74 3.59 0.33
C PHE A 256 -9.27 2.24 -0.14
N GLY A 257 -8.39 1.42 -0.70
CA GLY A 257 -8.75 0.19 -1.38
C GLY A 257 -8.95 -0.99 -0.45
N GLU A 258 -9.34 -2.13 -1.02
CA GLU A 258 -9.51 -3.37 -0.26
C GLU A 258 -8.24 -3.78 0.47
N LEU A 259 -7.07 -3.67 -0.19
CA LEU A 259 -5.79 -4.01 0.44
C LEU A 259 -5.47 -3.10 1.63
N ASP A 260 -5.89 -1.84 1.59
CA ASP A 260 -5.75 -0.90 2.72
C ASP A 260 -6.62 -1.32 3.91
N VAL A 261 -7.91 -1.64 3.65
CA VAL A 261 -8.85 -2.15 4.67
C VAL A 261 -8.29 -3.42 5.31
N ARG A 262 -7.92 -4.39 4.48
CA ARG A 262 -7.33 -5.66 4.91
C ARG A 262 -6.05 -5.45 5.73
N SER A 263 -5.17 -4.55 5.29
CA SER A 263 -3.91 -4.24 5.95
C SER A 263 -4.13 -3.54 7.29
N LEU A 264 -5.10 -2.62 7.37
CA LEU A 264 -5.49 -1.95 8.61
C LEU A 264 -5.97 -2.94 9.66
N LEU A 265 -6.92 -3.79 9.32
CA LEU A 265 -7.45 -4.80 10.23
C LEU A 265 -6.36 -5.79 10.68
N ARG A 266 -5.52 -6.25 9.75
CA ARG A 266 -4.41 -7.17 10.05
C ARG A 266 -3.31 -6.52 10.90
N ALA A 267 -3.05 -5.23 10.75
CA ALA A 267 -2.07 -4.51 11.56
C ALA A 267 -2.41 -4.57 13.05
N PHE A 268 -3.69 -4.61 13.38
CA PHE A 268 -4.21 -4.73 14.75
C PHE A 268 -4.65 -6.14 15.12
N SER A 269 -4.32 -7.15 14.31
CA SER A 269 -4.68 -8.56 14.54
C SER A 269 -6.20 -8.79 14.69
N VAL A 270 -7.01 -7.99 13.99
CA VAL A 270 -8.47 -8.18 13.98
C VAL A 270 -8.80 -9.53 13.32
N PRO A 271 -9.58 -10.40 13.97
CA PRO A 271 -10.01 -11.65 13.37
C PRO A 271 -10.79 -11.43 12.08
N ASN A 272 -10.73 -12.38 11.16
CA ASN A 272 -11.45 -12.36 9.88
C ASN A 272 -11.14 -11.14 8.99
N ALA A 273 -9.98 -10.48 9.17
CA ALA A 273 -9.60 -9.30 8.39
C ALA A 273 -9.63 -9.53 6.87
N VAL A 274 -9.38 -10.76 6.41
CA VAL A 274 -9.39 -11.09 4.97
C VAL A 274 -10.81 -11.19 4.45
N PRO A 275 -11.70 -12.05 4.97
CA PRO A 275 -13.08 -12.10 4.49
C PRO A 275 -13.81 -10.76 4.68
N THR A 276 -13.66 -10.08 5.81
CA THR A 276 -14.29 -8.77 6.04
C THR A 276 -13.88 -7.74 4.98
N ALA A 277 -12.63 -7.74 4.52
CA ALA A 277 -12.19 -6.80 3.49
C ALA A 277 -12.68 -7.19 2.09
N ALA A 278 -12.96 -8.47 1.83
CA ALA A 278 -13.30 -9.00 0.51
C ALA A 278 -14.63 -8.47 -0.06
N GLY A 279 -15.54 -7.99 0.80
CA GLY A 279 -16.78 -7.32 0.38
C GLY A 279 -16.62 -5.82 0.06
N TRP A 280 -15.38 -5.34 -0.06
CA TRP A 280 -15.13 -3.95 -0.41
C TRP A 280 -15.54 -3.66 -1.85
N GLY A 281 -16.45 -2.72 -2.05
CA GLY A 281 -16.85 -2.25 -3.37
C GLY A 281 -16.29 -0.86 -3.70
N GLY A 282 -15.91 -0.07 -2.69
CA GLY A 282 -15.33 1.26 -2.88
C GLY A 282 -14.95 1.94 -1.58
N GLY A 283 -13.95 2.83 -1.61
CA GLY A 283 -13.52 3.48 -0.37
C GLY A 283 -12.74 4.78 -0.58
N ARG A 284 -12.89 5.67 0.38
CA ARG A 284 -12.16 6.93 0.41
C ARG A 284 -11.79 7.32 1.83
N VAL A 285 -10.55 7.70 2.03
CA VAL A 285 -10.07 8.31 3.26
C VAL A 285 -9.85 9.81 3.05
N GLY A 286 -10.22 10.63 4.04
CA GLY A 286 -10.03 12.07 4.01
C GLY A 286 -9.55 12.63 5.33
N LEU A 287 -8.84 13.74 5.26
CA LEU A 287 -8.39 14.52 6.42
C LEU A 287 -9.11 15.86 6.43
N TYR A 288 -9.98 16.07 7.42
CA TYR A 288 -10.64 17.33 7.67
C TYR A 288 -9.86 18.17 8.67
N VAL A 289 -9.82 19.47 8.44
CA VAL A 289 -9.12 20.44 9.29
C VAL A 289 -10.09 21.55 9.70
N SER A 290 -10.14 21.84 11.01
CA SER A 290 -10.92 22.94 11.58
C SER A 290 -10.21 24.30 11.38
N PRO A 291 -10.89 25.44 11.58
CA PRO A 291 -10.28 26.76 11.59
C PRO A 291 -9.15 26.92 12.61
N THR A 292 -9.16 26.14 13.68
CA THR A 292 -8.13 26.13 14.73
C THR A 292 -6.99 25.13 14.48
N GLY A 293 -6.95 24.49 13.28
CA GLY A 293 -5.92 23.53 12.91
C GLY A 293 -6.09 22.12 13.50
N GLN A 294 -7.21 21.83 14.16
CA GLN A 294 -7.50 20.48 14.61
C GLN A 294 -7.81 19.58 13.41
N THR A 295 -7.50 18.29 13.51
CA THR A 295 -7.66 17.35 12.41
C THR A 295 -8.50 16.14 12.79
N THR A 296 -9.29 15.66 11.83
CA THR A 296 -10.09 14.42 11.93
C THR A 296 -9.94 13.64 10.64
N ALA A 297 -9.57 12.38 10.74
CA ALA A 297 -9.60 11.45 9.61
C ALA A 297 -10.99 10.84 9.49
N VAL A 298 -11.44 10.69 8.26
CA VAL A 298 -12.68 10.03 7.90
C VAL A 298 -12.38 8.93 6.89
N LEU A 299 -12.93 7.75 7.12
CA LEU A 299 -12.93 6.64 6.19
C LEU A 299 -14.40 6.36 5.81
N ALA A 300 -14.75 6.57 4.56
CA ALA A 300 -16.04 6.23 4.00
C ALA A 300 -15.87 5.03 3.06
N LEU A 301 -16.65 3.97 3.25
CA LEU A 301 -16.60 2.75 2.47
C LEU A 301 -17.97 2.41 1.89
N ARG A 302 -17.97 1.78 0.73
CA ARG A 302 -19.11 1.08 0.15
C ARG A 302 -18.78 -0.39 0.04
N TRP A 303 -19.75 -1.20 0.37
CA TRP A 303 -19.65 -2.65 0.43
C TRP A 303 -20.49 -3.26 -0.70
N ASP A 304 -20.13 -4.43 -1.15
CA ASP A 304 -20.87 -5.14 -2.20
C ASP A 304 -22.26 -5.55 -1.70
N THR A 305 -22.35 -5.98 -0.44
CA THR A 305 -23.61 -6.39 0.19
C THR A 305 -23.82 -5.73 1.56
N ILE A 306 -25.04 -5.85 2.09
CA ILE A 306 -25.36 -5.40 3.46
C ILE A 306 -24.63 -6.29 4.49
N ASP A 307 -24.48 -7.57 4.21
CA ASP A 307 -23.80 -8.51 5.12
C ASP A 307 -22.32 -8.13 5.27
N ASP A 308 -21.65 -7.74 4.19
CA ASP A 308 -20.27 -7.24 4.24
C ASP A 308 -20.15 -5.97 5.10
N ALA A 309 -21.13 -5.06 4.98
CA ALA A 309 -21.18 -3.86 5.81
C ALA A 309 -21.38 -4.20 7.31
N VAL A 310 -22.15 -5.23 7.62
CA VAL A 310 -22.34 -5.73 8.99
C VAL A 310 -21.07 -6.38 9.51
N GLU A 311 -20.36 -7.17 8.70
CA GLU A 311 -19.06 -7.75 9.07
C GLU A 311 -18.03 -6.64 9.38
N TRP A 312 -18.02 -5.57 8.60
CA TRP A 312 -17.19 -4.39 8.88
C TRP A 312 -17.54 -3.74 10.22
N ARG A 313 -18.83 -3.56 10.54
CA ARG A 313 -19.30 -2.98 11.82
C ARG A 313 -18.73 -3.78 13.01
N ASP A 314 -18.75 -5.10 12.91
CA ASP A 314 -18.24 -5.98 13.96
C ASP A 314 -16.69 -5.93 14.04
N ALA A 315 -16.04 -5.87 12.89
CA ALA A 315 -14.58 -5.75 12.80
C ALA A 315 -14.09 -4.39 13.33
N VAL A 316 -14.79 -3.28 13.01
CA VAL A 316 -14.39 -1.94 13.46
C VAL A 316 -14.45 -1.81 15.00
N THR A 317 -15.38 -2.49 15.64
CA THR A 317 -15.45 -2.50 17.12
C THR A 317 -14.19 -3.13 17.74
N ARG A 318 -13.71 -4.24 17.16
CA ARG A 318 -12.47 -4.89 17.61
C ARG A 318 -11.24 -4.08 17.24
N TYR A 319 -11.24 -3.48 16.07
CA TYR A 319 -10.18 -2.58 15.62
C TYR A 319 -10.03 -1.39 16.56
N VAL A 320 -11.13 -0.74 16.96
CA VAL A 320 -11.09 0.40 17.89
C VAL A 320 -10.53 -0.01 19.24
N GLY A 321 -10.94 -1.16 19.77
CA GLY A 321 -10.41 -1.69 21.02
C GLY A 321 -8.90 -1.92 21.01
N ALA A 322 -8.35 -2.34 19.86
CA ALA A 322 -6.91 -2.56 19.69
C ALA A 322 -6.12 -1.29 19.34
N ALA A 323 -6.69 -0.40 18.53
CA ALA A 323 -6.03 0.78 18.01
C ALA A 323 -6.08 1.98 19.00
N PHE A 324 -7.10 2.02 19.86
CA PHE A 324 -7.37 3.11 20.79
C PHE A 324 -7.56 2.57 22.22
N PRO A 325 -6.48 2.08 22.87
CA PRO A 325 -6.58 1.50 24.20
C PRO A 325 -7.21 2.46 25.21
N GLY A 326 -8.14 1.96 26.03
CA GLY A 326 -8.87 2.75 27.00
C GLY A 326 -10.04 3.56 26.43
N ALA A 327 -10.38 3.38 25.14
CA ALA A 327 -11.55 4.01 24.56
C ALA A 327 -12.84 3.43 25.17
N THR A 328 -13.71 4.31 25.68
CA THR A 328 -14.99 3.95 26.28
C THR A 328 -16.12 4.13 25.26
N ALA A 329 -16.84 3.06 25.00
CA ALA A 329 -17.97 3.08 24.06
C ALA A 329 -19.17 3.85 24.64
N ARG A 330 -19.87 4.60 23.79
CA ARG A 330 -21.13 5.29 24.09
C ARG A 330 -22.06 5.26 22.89
N ASP A 331 -23.35 5.35 23.14
CA ASP A 331 -24.35 5.52 22.10
C ASP A 331 -24.28 6.94 21.52
N CYS A 332 -24.46 7.07 20.22
CA CYS A 332 -24.41 8.37 19.52
C CYS A 332 -25.27 8.36 18.23
N PRO A 333 -26.59 8.19 18.33
CA PRO A 333 -27.46 8.21 17.15
C PRO A 333 -27.21 9.46 16.28
N PRO A 334 -27.27 9.35 14.93
CA PRO A 334 -27.73 8.20 14.14
C PRO A 334 -26.63 7.16 13.85
N LEU A 335 -25.45 7.27 14.43
CA LEU A 335 -24.34 6.34 14.25
C LEU A 335 -24.54 5.08 15.12
N ASP A 336 -23.89 3.97 14.74
CA ASP A 336 -23.98 2.73 15.51
C ASP A 336 -23.27 2.86 16.86
N ARG A 337 -22.10 3.51 16.88
CA ARG A 337 -21.28 3.64 18.09
C ARG A 337 -20.27 4.77 18.00
N CYS A 338 -20.07 5.42 19.16
CA CYS A 338 -18.95 6.32 19.39
C CYS A 338 -18.09 5.82 20.54
N TRP A 339 -16.84 6.24 20.55
CA TRP A 339 -15.90 5.96 21.64
C TRP A 339 -15.21 7.26 22.05
N SER A 340 -15.10 7.45 23.33
CA SER A 340 -14.34 8.56 23.92
C SER A 340 -13.03 8.05 24.48
N SER A 341 -11.95 8.64 24.04
CA SER A 341 -10.59 8.39 24.50
C SER A 341 -9.79 9.67 24.41
N THR A 342 -8.47 9.59 24.37
CA THR A 342 -7.66 10.74 23.95
C THR A 342 -8.03 11.25 22.54
N TRP A 343 -8.58 10.40 21.67
CA TRP A 343 -9.29 10.75 20.44
C TRP A 343 -10.73 10.27 20.52
N ASP A 344 -11.64 11.09 20.06
CA ASP A 344 -12.98 10.64 19.83
C ASP A 344 -12.98 9.81 18.54
N VAL A 345 -13.70 8.71 18.57
CA VAL A 345 -13.90 7.81 17.44
C VAL A 345 -15.38 7.60 17.24
N ALA A 346 -15.83 7.53 16.00
CA ALA A 346 -17.22 7.30 15.66
C ALA A 346 -17.32 6.35 14.44
N SER A 347 -18.32 5.49 14.43
CA SER A 347 -18.61 4.61 13.32
C SER A 347 -20.10 4.39 13.14
N GLY A 348 -20.53 4.28 11.88
CA GLY A 348 -21.90 3.95 11.52
C GLY A 348 -21.98 3.20 10.21
N VAL A 349 -22.99 2.33 10.08
CA VAL A 349 -23.30 1.53 8.90
C VAL A 349 -24.77 1.79 8.51
N LEU A 350 -25.01 2.10 7.23
CA LEU A 350 -26.35 2.28 6.65
C LEU A 350 -26.41 1.59 5.29
N GLY A 351 -27.19 0.51 5.21
CA GLY A 351 -27.23 -0.34 4.03
C GLY A 351 -25.84 -0.85 3.69
N THR A 352 -25.36 -0.59 2.49
CA THR A 352 -24.02 -0.97 2.01
C THR A 352 -22.97 0.11 2.24
N THR A 353 -23.25 1.15 3.01
CA THR A 353 -22.32 2.25 3.26
C THR A 353 -21.86 2.25 4.71
N SER A 354 -20.60 2.50 4.96
CA SER A 354 -20.08 2.71 6.30
C SER A 354 -19.20 3.96 6.37
N VAL A 355 -19.21 4.58 7.55
CA VAL A 355 -18.36 5.73 7.90
C VAL A 355 -17.64 5.41 9.20
N PHE A 356 -16.35 5.67 9.21
CA PHE A 356 -15.51 5.69 10.41
C PHE A 356 -14.81 7.04 10.49
N ALA A 357 -14.79 7.66 11.64
CA ALA A 357 -14.08 8.91 11.88
C ALA A 357 -13.27 8.85 13.17
N SER A 358 -12.10 9.47 13.18
CA SER A 358 -11.22 9.54 14.34
C SER A 358 -10.53 10.89 14.44
N GLY A 359 -10.67 11.55 15.58
CA GLY A 359 -10.15 12.88 15.85
C GLY A 359 -11.14 13.75 16.59
N ARG A 360 -10.94 15.06 16.58
CA ARG A 360 -11.88 16.01 17.20
C ARG A 360 -13.19 16.09 16.40
N ALA A 361 -14.32 16.16 17.10
CA ALA A 361 -15.65 16.20 16.49
C ALA A 361 -15.93 15.04 15.51
N SER A 362 -15.35 13.87 15.76
CA SER A 362 -15.49 12.69 14.88
C SER A 362 -16.95 12.27 14.76
N ASP A 363 -17.74 12.32 15.83
CA ASP A 363 -19.17 12.04 15.86
C ASP A 363 -19.97 13.00 14.98
N THR A 364 -19.75 14.31 15.14
CA THR A 364 -20.42 15.34 14.33
C THR A 364 -20.10 15.19 12.84
N ILE A 365 -18.83 14.96 12.52
CA ILE A 365 -18.39 14.79 11.12
C ILE A 365 -18.93 13.50 10.53
N ALA A 366 -18.87 12.38 11.26
CA ALA A 366 -19.40 11.11 10.82
C ALA A 366 -20.92 11.16 10.64
N ALA A 367 -21.65 11.76 11.58
CA ALA A 367 -23.11 11.91 11.49
C ALA A 367 -23.54 12.75 10.27
N ALA A 368 -22.80 13.84 9.98
CA ALA A 368 -23.08 14.66 8.80
C ALA A 368 -22.87 13.90 7.49
N LEU A 369 -21.89 13.01 7.42
CA LEU A 369 -21.64 12.15 6.25
C LEU A 369 -22.68 11.03 6.14
N PHE A 370 -23.13 10.52 7.27
CA PHE A 370 -24.09 9.44 7.37
C PHE A 370 -25.50 9.87 6.91
N THR A 371 -25.85 11.13 7.09
CA THR A 371 -27.17 11.70 6.72
C THR A 371 -27.21 12.31 5.31
N GLN A 372 -26.08 12.47 4.64
CA GLN A 372 -26.04 12.91 3.24
C GLN A 372 -26.38 11.73 2.33
N LYS A 373 -27.61 11.74 1.78
CA LYS A 373 -28.08 10.81 0.76
C LYS A 373 -27.58 11.18 -0.63
#